data_cc765070568253e1b47ad4300523ee36
#
_entry.id   cc765070568253e1b47ad4300523ee36
#
_cell.length_a   1.000
_cell.length_b   1.000
_cell.length_c   1.000
_cell.angle_alpha   90.00
_cell.angle_beta   90.00
_cell.angle_gamma   90.00
#
_symmetry.space_group_name_H-M   'P 1'
#
loop_
_entity.id
_entity.type
_entity.pdbx_description
1 polymer ?
#
loop_
_entity_poly.entity_id
_entity_poly.type
_entity_poly.pdbx_seq_one_letter_code
_entity_poly.pdbx_strand_id
1 'polypeptide(L)'
;EILTHGNRMSSGKSAQRTTRDVRTYSYNDMMITDVPGIAAFEGQEDEDVAFEAAKKSDLILFLITDDAPQASEAECLNKILRLGKPVICLVNIKANIDLGTNLKMFARDIQKKMDINRLDSIRSQFLEFGTQYGQNWNNLRFAYVHLKSAYLSQQVEGKLNGNELHKLSHIDYLERLVINEVVKNGKFYKLKSFSDIVIVQVVEAFETLFRQSAQNSEQGSILIGKKRKLKKWTMDFEADARKRVESFLSTISGELRKEVASFAEDNYDNSNAEHTWKSIIQSHNIESRAESLLKQLG
;
A
#
# COMPACT_ATOMS: atom_id res chain seq x y z
N GLU A 1 -25.77 -18.33 6.24
CA GLU A 1 -26.74 -19.28 6.82
C GLU A 1 -28.02 -19.40 5.98
N ILE A 2 -28.66 -18.30 5.58
CA ILE A 2 -29.93 -18.33 4.83
C ILE A 2 -29.77 -19.03 3.49
N LEU A 3 -28.75 -18.67 2.72
CA LEU A 3 -28.49 -19.25 1.40
C LEU A 3 -27.93 -20.68 1.48
N THR A 4 -27.20 -21.00 2.53
CA THR A 4 -26.44 -22.27 2.62
C THR A 4 -27.06 -23.30 3.54
N HIS A 5 -28.21 -23.01 4.15
CA HIS A 5 -28.85 -23.85 5.17
C HIS A 5 -27.90 -24.27 6.30
N GLY A 6 -26.95 -23.38 6.63
CA GLY A 6 -25.86 -23.63 7.57
C GLY A 6 -26.30 -23.80 9.01
N ASN A 7 -25.47 -24.45 9.79
CA ASN A 7 -25.73 -24.79 11.20
C ASN A 7 -25.82 -23.54 12.10
N ARG A 8 -26.78 -23.54 13.01
CA ARG A 8 -27.16 -22.47 13.96
C ARG A 8 -26.05 -21.96 14.91
N MET A 9 -24.86 -22.50 14.88
CA MET A 9 -23.83 -22.22 15.91
C MET A 9 -23.12 -20.88 15.77
N SER A 10 -23.35 -20.12 14.68
CA SER A 10 -22.63 -18.88 14.40
C SER A 10 -23.44 -17.59 14.52
N SER A 11 -24.76 -17.66 14.75
CA SER A 11 -25.56 -16.43 14.92
C SER A 11 -25.46 -15.86 16.33
N GLY A 12 -24.74 -14.77 16.50
CA GLY A 12 -24.65 -14.04 17.76
C GLY A 12 -25.96 -13.35 18.12
N LYS A 13 -26.35 -13.41 19.39
CA LYS A 13 -27.56 -12.77 19.93
C LYS A 13 -27.42 -11.28 20.24
N SER A 14 -26.27 -10.66 20.00
CA SER A 14 -25.99 -9.27 20.32
C SER A 14 -25.13 -8.61 19.23
N ALA A 15 -25.07 -7.29 19.21
CA ALA A 15 -24.27 -6.48 18.28
C ALA A 15 -22.74 -6.69 18.41
N GLN A 16 -22.32 -7.79 19.00
CA GLN A 16 -20.92 -8.18 19.08
C GLN A 16 -20.51 -8.94 17.82
N ARG A 17 -19.26 -8.78 17.46
CA ARG A 17 -18.53 -9.47 16.39
C ARG A 17 -18.86 -10.97 16.37
N THR A 18 -19.58 -11.40 15.34
CA THR A 18 -20.06 -12.79 15.21
C THR A 18 -19.14 -13.67 14.39
N THR A 19 -18.44 -13.10 13.42
CA THR A 19 -17.51 -13.80 12.53
C THR A 19 -16.09 -13.30 12.80
N ARG A 20 -15.23 -14.15 13.35
CA ARG A 20 -13.81 -13.87 13.59
C ARG A 20 -12.90 -14.47 12.53
N ASP A 21 -13.37 -15.55 11.91
CA ASP A 21 -12.61 -16.31 10.92
C ASP A 21 -13.35 -16.35 9.59
N VAL A 22 -12.60 -16.41 8.50
CA VAL A 22 -13.15 -16.63 7.16
C VAL A 22 -13.73 -18.04 7.09
N ARG A 23 -15.01 -18.14 6.71
CA ARG A 23 -15.72 -19.43 6.54
C ARG A 23 -16.24 -19.55 5.13
N THR A 24 -16.11 -20.73 4.57
CA THR A 24 -16.56 -21.00 3.20
C THR A 24 -17.63 -22.08 3.19
N TYR A 25 -18.69 -21.84 2.43
CA TYR A 25 -19.87 -22.70 2.29
C TYR A 25 -20.13 -22.98 0.83
N SER A 26 -20.61 -24.20 0.54
CA SER A 26 -21.04 -24.57 -0.81
C SER A 26 -22.52 -24.22 -1.03
N TYR A 27 -22.86 -23.64 -2.17
CA TYR A 27 -24.21 -23.28 -2.57
C TYR A 27 -24.38 -23.32 -4.10
N ASN A 28 -25.19 -24.20 -4.65
CA ASN A 28 -25.46 -24.31 -6.10
C ASN A 28 -24.19 -24.21 -6.97
N ASP A 29 -23.22 -25.08 -6.73
CA ASP A 29 -21.90 -25.11 -7.41
C ASP A 29 -21.06 -23.84 -7.24
N MET A 30 -21.45 -22.95 -6.32
CA MET A 30 -20.69 -21.77 -5.90
C MET A 30 -20.12 -21.98 -4.51
N MET A 31 -19.04 -21.24 -4.22
CA MET A 31 -18.47 -21.15 -2.89
C MET A 31 -18.80 -19.77 -2.31
N ILE A 32 -19.53 -19.71 -1.21
CA ILE A 32 -19.83 -18.48 -0.48
C ILE A 32 -18.84 -18.37 0.67
N THR A 33 -18.07 -17.29 0.68
CA THR A 33 -17.11 -17.00 1.75
C THR A 33 -17.68 -15.91 2.65
N ASP A 34 -17.92 -16.24 3.92
CA ASP A 34 -18.31 -15.29 4.97
C ASP A 34 -17.06 -14.72 5.61
N VAL A 35 -16.98 -13.40 5.68
CA VAL A 35 -15.83 -12.65 6.18
C VAL A 35 -16.21 -11.79 7.38
N PRO A 36 -15.25 -11.40 8.25
CA PRO A 36 -15.51 -10.45 9.32
C PRO A 36 -16.11 -9.15 8.78
N GLY A 37 -17.01 -8.52 9.56
CA GLY A 37 -17.62 -7.25 9.19
C GLY A 37 -16.60 -6.12 9.15
N ILE A 38 -16.48 -5.45 8.02
CA ILE A 38 -15.46 -4.42 7.76
C ILE A 38 -15.73 -3.12 8.53
N ALA A 39 -16.99 -2.79 8.81
CA ALA A 39 -17.37 -1.54 9.45
C ALA A 39 -17.77 -1.66 10.94
N ALA A 40 -17.69 -2.86 11.51
CA ALA A 40 -18.32 -3.10 12.80
C ALA A 40 -17.45 -2.78 14.02
N PHE A 41 -16.13 -2.78 13.92
CA PHE A 41 -15.20 -2.47 15.03
C PHE A 41 -13.78 -2.15 14.54
N GLU A 42 -13.05 -1.33 15.30
CA GLU A 42 -11.72 -0.72 15.11
C GLU A 42 -10.54 -1.72 14.93
N GLY A 43 -10.70 -2.79 14.17
CA GLY A 43 -9.63 -3.76 13.93
C GLY A 43 -9.15 -3.72 12.48
N GLN A 44 -8.00 -3.11 12.23
CA GLN A 44 -7.35 -3.10 10.93
C GLN A 44 -7.10 -4.53 10.40
N GLU A 45 -6.86 -5.49 11.30
CA GLU A 45 -6.69 -6.90 10.97
C GLU A 45 -7.92 -7.55 10.29
N ASP A 46 -9.13 -7.22 10.75
CA ASP A 46 -10.37 -7.76 10.16
C ASP A 46 -10.66 -7.16 8.79
N GLU A 47 -10.34 -5.89 8.60
CA GLU A 47 -10.44 -5.21 7.32
C GLU A 47 -9.50 -5.87 6.30
N ASP A 48 -8.25 -6.12 6.67
CA ASP A 48 -7.26 -6.76 5.81
C ASP A 48 -7.69 -8.19 5.40
N VAL A 49 -8.20 -8.98 6.35
CA VAL A 49 -8.72 -10.33 6.09
C VAL A 49 -9.89 -10.30 5.10
N ALA A 50 -10.83 -9.37 5.28
CA ALA A 50 -11.98 -9.22 4.39
C ALA A 50 -11.56 -8.75 2.99
N PHE A 51 -10.60 -7.83 2.88
CA PHE A 51 -10.07 -7.38 1.59
C PHE A 51 -9.29 -8.48 0.86
N GLU A 52 -8.50 -9.28 1.56
CA GLU A 52 -7.80 -10.42 0.95
C GLU A 52 -8.79 -11.48 0.41
N ALA A 53 -9.89 -11.74 1.12
CA ALA A 53 -10.95 -12.60 0.63
C ALA A 53 -11.67 -11.97 -0.59
N ALA A 54 -11.93 -10.67 -0.56
CA ALA A 54 -12.54 -9.94 -1.67
C ALA A 54 -11.68 -9.97 -2.94
N LYS A 55 -10.36 -9.82 -2.83
CA LYS A 55 -9.42 -9.96 -3.96
C LYS A 55 -9.53 -11.32 -4.65
N LYS A 56 -9.76 -12.38 -3.89
CA LYS A 56 -9.86 -13.76 -4.39
C LYS A 56 -11.26 -14.15 -4.89
N SER A 57 -12.28 -13.33 -4.60
CA SER A 57 -13.67 -13.62 -5.00
C SER A 57 -13.94 -13.23 -6.45
N ASP A 58 -14.90 -13.92 -7.06
CA ASP A 58 -15.38 -13.64 -8.42
C ASP A 58 -16.55 -12.64 -8.41
N LEU A 59 -17.31 -12.60 -7.30
CA LEU A 59 -18.46 -11.71 -7.08
C LEU A 59 -18.51 -11.35 -5.60
N ILE A 60 -18.84 -10.11 -5.26
CA ILE A 60 -18.95 -9.62 -3.89
C ILE A 60 -20.40 -9.27 -3.58
N LEU A 61 -20.92 -9.80 -2.48
CA LEU A 61 -22.17 -9.37 -1.87
C LEU A 61 -21.84 -8.39 -0.74
N PHE A 62 -22.11 -7.12 -0.96
CA PHE A 62 -21.86 -6.06 0.03
C PHE A 62 -23.10 -5.81 0.85
N LEU A 63 -23.12 -6.29 2.09
CA LEU A 63 -24.26 -6.22 2.99
C LEU A 63 -24.30 -4.87 3.73
N ILE A 64 -25.41 -4.16 3.59
CA ILE A 64 -25.72 -2.90 4.27
C ILE A 64 -27.11 -2.94 4.89
N THR A 65 -27.44 -1.96 5.71
CA THR A 65 -28.78 -1.83 6.31
C THR A 65 -29.61 -0.77 5.61
N ASP A 66 -30.92 -0.74 5.88
CA ASP A 66 -31.86 0.26 5.34
C ASP A 66 -31.85 1.60 6.12
N ASP A 67 -30.89 1.80 6.99
CA ASP A 67 -30.60 3.10 7.59
C ASP A 67 -29.94 4.04 6.56
N ALA A 68 -29.83 5.32 6.90
CA ALA A 68 -29.09 6.26 6.07
C ALA A 68 -27.63 5.77 5.91
N PRO A 69 -27.11 5.72 4.67
CA PRO A 69 -25.74 5.26 4.43
C PRO A 69 -24.73 6.06 5.25
N GLN A 70 -23.81 5.36 5.90
CA GLN A 70 -22.73 5.98 6.64
C GLN A 70 -21.49 6.20 5.75
N ALA A 71 -20.73 7.24 6.06
CA ALA A 71 -19.49 7.53 5.31
C ALA A 71 -18.50 6.36 5.35
N SER A 72 -18.41 5.62 6.47
CA SER A 72 -17.57 4.43 6.61
C SER A 72 -17.99 3.29 5.69
N GLU A 73 -19.30 3.06 5.51
CA GLU A 73 -19.81 2.06 4.57
C GLU A 73 -19.49 2.45 3.12
N ALA A 74 -19.66 3.74 2.79
CA ALA A 74 -19.34 4.26 1.47
C ALA A 74 -17.83 4.20 1.18
N GLU A 75 -16.98 4.50 2.16
CA GLU A 75 -15.53 4.37 2.03
C GLU A 75 -15.12 2.91 1.77
N CYS A 76 -15.68 1.98 2.54
CA CYS A 76 -15.45 0.56 2.36
C CYS A 76 -15.89 0.09 0.97
N LEU A 77 -17.09 0.47 0.53
CA LEU A 77 -17.59 0.16 -0.80
C LEU A 77 -16.68 0.73 -1.90
N ASN A 78 -16.18 1.96 -1.72
CA ASN A 78 -15.22 2.57 -2.65
C ASN A 78 -13.92 1.76 -2.75
N LYS A 79 -13.36 1.31 -1.63
CA LYS A 79 -12.18 0.44 -1.60
C LYS A 79 -12.44 -0.88 -2.34
N ILE A 80 -13.59 -1.52 -2.10
CA ILE A 80 -14.00 -2.77 -2.76
C ILE A 80 -14.16 -2.58 -4.27
N LEU A 81 -14.81 -1.50 -4.71
CA LEU A 81 -15.02 -1.21 -6.14
C LEU A 81 -13.70 -0.97 -6.87
N ARG A 82 -12.69 -0.41 -6.20
CA ARG A 82 -11.33 -0.28 -6.76
C ARG A 82 -10.64 -1.60 -7.05
N LEU A 83 -11.07 -2.70 -6.43
CA LEU A 83 -10.61 -4.04 -6.80
C LEU A 83 -11.08 -4.46 -8.20
N GLY A 84 -12.00 -3.70 -8.80
CA GLY A 84 -12.56 -4.00 -10.11
C GLY A 84 -13.46 -5.23 -10.13
N LYS A 85 -13.87 -5.75 -8.97
CA LYS A 85 -14.76 -6.91 -8.85
C LYS A 85 -16.22 -6.50 -9.04
N PRO A 86 -17.07 -7.37 -9.59
CA PRO A 86 -18.51 -7.13 -9.61
C PRO A 86 -19.07 -7.15 -8.19
N VAL A 87 -19.92 -6.17 -7.87
CA VAL A 87 -20.52 -6.01 -6.55
C VAL A 87 -22.04 -5.96 -6.67
N ILE A 88 -22.73 -6.67 -5.80
CA ILE A 88 -24.17 -6.54 -5.54
C ILE A 88 -24.32 -5.98 -4.12
N CYS A 89 -24.92 -4.81 -3.99
CA CYS A 89 -25.28 -4.22 -2.71
C CYS A 89 -26.56 -4.89 -2.17
N LEU A 90 -26.42 -5.60 -1.08
CA LEU A 90 -27.52 -6.29 -0.40
C LEU A 90 -28.01 -5.43 0.76
N VAL A 91 -29.17 -4.82 0.61
CA VAL A 91 -29.79 -3.97 1.64
C VAL A 91 -30.70 -4.82 2.51
N ASN A 92 -30.31 -5.00 3.78
CA ASN A 92 -31.16 -5.69 4.76
C ASN A 92 -32.18 -4.71 5.36
N ILE A 93 -33.44 -4.86 5.00
CA ILE A 93 -34.53 -4.05 5.54
C ILE A 93 -34.77 -4.46 7.01
N LYS A 94 -34.71 -3.51 7.91
CA LYS A 94 -34.96 -3.72 9.35
C LYS A 94 -36.45 -3.63 9.64
N ALA A 95 -37.07 -4.74 9.98
CA ALA A 95 -38.42 -4.82 10.50
C ALA A 95 -38.47 -5.83 11.66
N ASN A 96 -39.29 -5.56 12.65
CA ASN A 96 -39.39 -6.43 13.81
C ASN A 96 -40.31 -7.60 13.49
N ILE A 97 -39.78 -8.81 13.61
CA ILE A 97 -40.54 -10.04 13.55
C ILE A 97 -40.00 -11.04 14.58
N ASP A 98 -40.89 -11.71 15.25
CA ASP A 98 -40.64 -12.87 16.12
C ASP A 98 -41.77 -13.91 15.98
N LEU A 99 -41.65 -14.99 16.73
CA LEU A 99 -42.62 -16.10 16.65
C LEU A 99 -44.06 -15.72 17.12
N GLY A 100 -44.24 -14.60 17.76
CA GLY A 100 -45.53 -14.08 18.22
C GLY A 100 -46.10 -12.96 17.35
N THR A 101 -45.36 -12.49 16.35
CA THR A 101 -45.76 -11.35 15.55
C THR A 101 -46.95 -11.66 14.64
N ASN A 102 -47.92 -10.75 14.58
CA ASN A 102 -49.04 -10.85 13.63
C ASN A 102 -48.54 -10.63 12.21
N LEU A 103 -48.62 -11.66 11.37
CA LEU A 103 -48.13 -11.61 9.99
C LEU A 103 -48.75 -10.50 9.15
N LYS A 104 -50.02 -10.16 9.35
CA LYS A 104 -50.68 -9.08 8.61
C LYS A 104 -50.07 -7.70 8.96
N MET A 105 -49.74 -7.50 10.24
CA MET A 105 -49.07 -6.27 10.67
C MET A 105 -47.64 -6.22 10.12
N PHE A 106 -46.93 -7.32 10.21
CA PHE A 106 -45.57 -7.43 9.64
C PHE A 106 -45.57 -7.20 8.13
N ALA A 107 -46.50 -7.83 7.39
CA ALA A 107 -46.62 -7.63 5.94
C ALA A 107 -46.83 -6.15 5.56
N ARG A 108 -47.67 -5.43 6.32
CA ARG A 108 -47.88 -3.98 6.12
C ARG A 108 -46.60 -3.16 6.42
N ASP A 109 -45.89 -3.50 7.49
CA ASP A 109 -44.65 -2.80 7.84
C ASP A 109 -43.57 -3.02 6.79
N ILE A 110 -43.35 -4.29 6.37
CA ILE A 110 -42.42 -4.61 5.28
C ILE A 110 -42.80 -3.91 3.99
N GLN A 111 -44.08 -3.94 3.59
CA GLN A 111 -44.54 -3.32 2.36
C GLN A 111 -44.29 -1.79 2.38
N LYS A 112 -44.51 -1.13 3.54
CA LYS A 112 -44.20 0.29 3.72
C LYS A 112 -42.70 0.57 3.64
N LYS A 113 -41.85 -0.31 4.21
CA LYS A 113 -40.39 -0.14 4.21
C LYS A 113 -39.76 -0.49 2.87
N MET A 114 -40.41 -1.32 2.06
CA MET A 114 -40.04 -1.67 0.68
C MET A 114 -40.73 -0.78 -0.35
N ASP A 115 -41.27 0.37 0.05
CA ASP A 115 -41.79 1.36 -0.89
C ASP A 115 -40.67 1.86 -1.82
N ILE A 116 -41.00 1.95 -3.12
CA ILE A 116 -40.02 2.26 -4.15
C ILE A 116 -39.33 3.62 -3.93
N ASN A 117 -40.06 4.62 -3.47
CA ASN A 117 -39.47 5.96 -3.24
C ASN A 117 -38.42 5.91 -2.11
N ARG A 118 -38.70 5.12 -1.06
CA ARG A 118 -37.76 4.92 0.03
C ARG A 118 -36.50 4.17 -0.44
N LEU A 119 -36.68 3.08 -1.19
CA LEU A 119 -35.57 2.30 -1.73
C LEU A 119 -34.72 3.11 -2.69
N ASP A 120 -35.32 3.92 -3.55
CA ASP A 120 -34.62 4.83 -4.45
C ASP A 120 -33.88 5.93 -3.69
N SER A 121 -34.43 6.40 -2.56
CA SER A 121 -33.73 7.35 -1.69
C SER A 121 -32.43 6.76 -1.11
N ILE A 122 -32.48 5.50 -0.61
CA ILE A 122 -31.28 4.82 -0.09
C ILE A 122 -30.24 4.66 -1.21
N ARG A 123 -30.69 4.20 -2.38
CA ARG A 123 -29.83 4.04 -3.55
C ARG A 123 -29.16 5.37 -3.93
N SER A 124 -29.96 6.45 -4.04
CA SER A 124 -29.46 7.77 -4.44
C SER A 124 -28.38 8.29 -3.51
N GLN A 125 -28.53 8.11 -2.21
CA GLN A 125 -27.52 8.50 -1.22
C GLN A 125 -26.18 7.77 -1.44
N PHE A 126 -26.20 6.45 -1.75
CA PHE A 126 -24.98 5.73 -2.12
C PHE A 126 -24.36 6.27 -3.42
N LEU A 127 -25.19 6.61 -4.42
CA LEU A 127 -24.69 7.18 -5.67
C LEU A 127 -24.06 8.56 -5.48
N GLU A 128 -24.57 9.36 -4.54
CA GLU A 128 -23.97 10.65 -4.16
C GLU A 128 -22.57 10.48 -3.57
N PHE A 129 -22.35 9.48 -2.70
CA PHE A 129 -21.01 9.13 -2.24
C PHE A 129 -20.08 8.76 -3.39
N GLY A 130 -20.57 8.00 -4.38
CA GLY A 130 -19.80 7.71 -5.59
C GLY A 130 -19.28 8.97 -6.27
N THR A 131 -20.14 9.96 -6.42
CA THR A 131 -19.77 11.26 -6.98
C THR A 131 -18.72 11.99 -6.14
N GLN A 132 -18.84 11.96 -4.81
CA GLN A 132 -17.85 12.53 -3.88
C GLN A 132 -16.47 11.88 -4.02
N TYR A 133 -16.41 10.57 -4.30
CA TYR A 133 -15.18 9.84 -4.59
C TYR A 133 -14.68 9.96 -6.04
N GLY A 134 -15.36 10.76 -6.88
CA GLY A 134 -15.03 10.92 -8.29
C GLY A 134 -15.28 9.67 -9.13
N GLN A 135 -16.19 8.79 -8.69
CA GLN A 135 -16.52 7.54 -9.35
C GLN A 135 -17.99 7.46 -9.76
N ASN A 136 -18.25 6.75 -10.84
CA ASN A 136 -19.61 6.50 -11.32
C ASN A 136 -20.13 5.16 -10.77
N TRP A 137 -21.02 5.22 -9.77
CA TRP A 137 -21.65 4.04 -9.16
C TRP A 137 -23.01 3.69 -9.75
N ASN A 138 -23.44 4.33 -10.85
CA ASN A 138 -24.76 4.11 -11.47
C ASN A 138 -25.03 2.66 -11.87
N ASN A 139 -23.96 1.89 -12.14
CA ASN A 139 -24.07 0.48 -12.51
C ASN A 139 -24.14 -0.48 -11.31
N LEU A 140 -24.10 0.02 -10.07
CA LEU A 140 -24.28 -0.81 -8.90
C LEU A 140 -25.69 -1.39 -8.87
N ARG A 141 -25.75 -2.69 -8.58
CA ARG A 141 -27.00 -3.41 -8.41
C ARG A 141 -27.35 -3.47 -6.94
N PHE A 142 -28.61 -3.22 -6.63
CA PHE A 142 -29.15 -3.26 -5.28
C PHE A 142 -30.19 -4.37 -5.19
N ALA A 143 -30.09 -5.20 -4.14
CA ALA A 143 -31.10 -6.17 -3.76
C ALA A 143 -31.61 -5.83 -2.36
N TYR A 144 -32.90 -5.67 -2.22
CA TYR A 144 -33.54 -5.31 -0.94
C TYR A 144 -34.21 -6.55 -0.37
N VAL A 145 -33.83 -6.97 0.82
CA VAL A 145 -34.30 -8.19 1.46
C VAL A 145 -34.54 -7.98 2.95
N HIS A 146 -35.39 -8.80 3.54
CA HIS A 146 -35.53 -8.90 4.98
C HIS A 146 -34.97 -10.24 5.46
N LEU A 147 -33.70 -10.23 5.87
CA LEU A 147 -32.96 -11.48 6.19
C LEU A 147 -33.58 -12.24 7.36
N LYS A 148 -34.12 -11.56 8.38
CA LYS A 148 -34.72 -12.24 9.53
C LYS A 148 -35.97 -13.05 9.16
N SER A 149 -36.85 -12.55 8.25
CA SER A 149 -37.99 -13.33 7.79
C SER A 149 -37.58 -14.48 6.88
N ALA A 150 -36.55 -14.31 6.04
CA ALA A 150 -35.98 -15.40 5.27
C ALA A 150 -35.45 -16.52 6.17
N TYR A 151 -34.72 -16.16 7.22
CA TYR A 151 -34.21 -17.11 8.21
C TYR A 151 -35.35 -17.82 8.95
N LEU A 152 -36.34 -17.07 9.45
CA LEU A 152 -37.49 -17.66 10.14
C LEU A 152 -38.32 -18.58 9.24
N SER A 153 -38.46 -18.27 7.95
CA SER A 153 -39.18 -19.11 7.00
C SER A 153 -38.63 -20.55 6.89
N GLN A 154 -37.33 -20.69 7.12
CA GLN A 154 -36.65 -22.00 7.08
C GLN A 154 -36.78 -22.76 8.41
N GLN A 155 -37.17 -22.09 9.51
CA GLN A 155 -37.16 -22.68 10.86
C GLN A 155 -38.55 -23.07 11.39
N VAL A 156 -39.61 -22.67 10.69
CA VAL A 156 -40.95 -22.74 11.29
C VAL A 156 -41.68 -23.96 10.90
N GLU A 157 -41.82 -24.87 11.83
CA GLU A 157 -42.93 -25.81 11.89
C GLU A 157 -44.05 -25.21 12.77
N GLY A 158 -45.12 -24.77 12.18
CA GLY A 158 -46.40 -24.81 12.86
C GLY A 158 -47.09 -23.53 13.33
N LYS A 159 -46.49 -22.33 13.43
CA LYS A 159 -47.18 -21.10 13.89
C LYS A 159 -47.16 -19.91 12.94
N LEU A 160 -46.18 -19.81 12.10
CA LEU A 160 -46.08 -18.78 11.07
C LEU A 160 -46.08 -19.48 9.71
N ASN A 161 -46.82 -18.97 8.72
CA ASN A 161 -46.80 -19.50 7.38
C ASN A 161 -45.39 -19.26 6.76
N GLY A 162 -44.52 -20.27 6.77
CA GLY A 162 -43.15 -20.21 6.24
C GLY A 162 -43.11 -19.71 4.79
N ASN A 163 -44.04 -20.10 3.95
CA ASN A 163 -44.14 -19.64 2.56
C ASN A 163 -44.46 -18.14 2.47
N GLU A 164 -45.28 -17.62 3.38
CA GLU A 164 -45.62 -16.19 3.41
C GLU A 164 -44.41 -15.36 3.89
N LEU A 165 -43.70 -15.81 4.94
CA LEU A 165 -42.46 -15.20 5.39
C LEU A 165 -41.37 -15.21 4.31
N HIS A 166 -41.26 -16.32 3.60
CA HIS A 166 -40.32 -16.45 2.49
C HIS A 166 -40.61 -15.42 1.39
N LYS A 167 -41.87 -15.29 0.99
CA LYS A 167 -42.31 -14.28 0.01
C LYS A 167 -42.04 -12.86 0.50
N LEU A 168 -42.38 -12.55 1.76
CA LEU A 168 -42.17 -11.22 2.35
C LEU A 168 -40.70 -10.90 2.55
N SER A 169 -39.79 -11.86 2.58
CA SER A 169 -38.37 -11.66 2.71
C SER A 169 -37.69 -11.11 1.44
N HIS A 170 -38.32 -11.31 0.29
CA HIS A 170 -37.76 -11.05 -1.05
C HIS A 170 -36.44 -11.80 -1.33
N ILE A 171 -36.13 -12.87 -0.59
CA ILE A 171 -34.90 -13.65 -0.78
C ILE A 171 -34.80 -14.28 -2.16
N ASP A 172 -35.92 -14.74 -2.72
CA ASP A 172 -35.97 -15.29 -4.08
C ASP A 172 -35.47 -14.32 -5.16
N TYR A 173 -35.64 -13.01 -4.93
CA TYR A 173 -35.12 -12.01 -5.84
C TYR A 173 -33.61 -11.98 -5.78
N LEU A 174 -33.02 -12.00 -4.58
CA LEU A 174 -31.57 -12.06 -4.40
C LEU A 174 -30.98 -13.32 -5.02
N GLU A 175 -31.58 -14.47 -4.72
CA GLU A 175 -31.14 -15.79 -5.27
C GLU A 175 -31.12 -15.77 -6.80
N ARG A 176 -32.20 -15.32 -7.41
CA ARG A 176 -32.29 -15.20 -8.89
C ARG A 176 -31.26 -14.19 -9.42
N LEU A 177 -31.05 -13.07 -8.73
CA LEU A 177 -30.07 -12.08 -9.15
C LEU A 177 -28.65 -12.65 -9.14
N VAL A 178 -28.27 -13.33 -8.06
CA VAL A 178 -26.96 -13.96 -7.92
C VAL A 178 -26.77 -15.10 -8.93
N ILE A 179 -27.73 -16.01 -9.04
CA ILE A 179 -27.68 -17.15 -9.97
C ILE A 179 -27.60 -16.64 -11.42
N ASN A 180 -28.45 -15.70 -11.80
CA ASN A 180 -28.44 -15.14 -13.16
C ASN A 180 -27.11 -14.43 -13.46
N GLU A 181 -26.54 -13.72 -12.50
CA GLU A 181 -25.26 -13.04 -12.66
C GLU A 181 -24.14 -14.07 -12.85
N VAL A 182 -24.09 -15.11 -12.02
CA VAL A 182 -23.08 -16.17 -12.12
C VAL A 182 -23.26 -16.99 -13.42
N VAL A 183 -24.49 -17.34 -13.81
CA VAL A 183 -24.74 -18.07 -15.05
C VAL A 183 -24.32 -17.27 -16.28
N LYS A 184 -24.65 -15.98 -16.32
CA LYS A 184 -24.32 -15.13 -17.46
C LYS A 184 -22.84 -14.76 -17.54
N ASN A 185 -22.25 -14.41 -16.41
CA ASN A 185 -20.97 -13.73 -16.35
C ASN A 185 -19.90 -14.51 -15.57
N GLY A 186 -20.24 -15.61 -14.91
CA GLY A 186 -19.33 -16.31 -13.98
C GLY A 186 -18.03 -16.77 -14.63
N LYS A 187 -18.07 -17.28 -15.87
CA LYS A 187 -16.83 -17.65 -16.61
C LYS A 187 -15.95 -16.43 -16.86
N PHE A 188 -16.56 -15.30 -17.23
CA PHE A 188 -15.85 -14.04 -17.44
C PHE A 188 -15.26 -13.52 -16.14
N TYR A 189 -16.01 -13.54 -15.03
CA TYR A 189 -15.54 -13.12 -13.72
C TYR A 189 -14.37 -13.97 -13.23
N LYS A 190 -14.44 -15.29 -13.44
CA LYS A 190 -13.35 -16.20 -13.10
C LYS A 190 -12.07 -15.91 -13.91
N LEU A 191 -12.18 -15.69 -15.21
CA LEU A 191 -11.07 -15.28 -16.06
C LEU A 191 -10.51 -13.93 -15.64
N LYS A 192 -11.39 -12.95 -15.37
CA LYS A 192 -11.01 -11.63 -14.88
C LYS A 192 -10.29 -11.73 -13.54
N SER A 193 -10.85 -12.47 -12.58
CA SER A 193 -10.24 -12.67 -11.26
C SER A 193 -8.83 -13.26 -11.37
N PHE A 194 -8.64 -14.24 -12.25
CA PHE A 194 -7.34 -14.84 -12.52
C PHE A 194 -6.35 -13.80 -13.13
N SER A 195 -6.82 -13.03 -14.10
CA SER A 195 -6.01 -11.96 -14.73
C SER A 195 -5.64 -10.87 -13.72
N ASP A 196 -6.59 -10.46 -12.86
CA ASP A 196 -6.38 -9.44 -11.84
C ASP A 196 -5.29 -9.86 -10.84
N ILE A 197 -5.25 -11.14 -10.43
CA ILE A 197 -4.19 -11.66 -9.55
C ILE A 197 -2.80 -11.45 -10.17
N VAL A 198 -2.66 -11.72 -11.46
CA VAL A 198 -1.38 -11.55 -12.17
C VAL A 198 -1.05 -10.08 -12.36
N ILE A 199 -2.04 -9.28 -12.78
CA ILE A 199 -1.86 -7.84 -13.05
C ILE A 199 -1.45 -7.09 -11.78
N VAL A 200 -2.09 -7.36 -10.65
CA VAL A 200 -1.75 -6.70 -9.37
C VAL A 200 -0.30 -6.98 -9.00
N GLN A 201 0.14 -8.23 -9.08
CA GLN A 201 1.54 -8.60 -8.78
C GLN A 201 2.54 -7.92 -9.73
N VAL A 202 2.21 -7.84 -11.02
CA VAL A 202 3.05 -7.17 -12.01
C VAL A 202 3.13 -5.67 -11.74
N VAL A 203 2.01 -5.02 -11.41
CA VAL A 203 1.97 -3.59 -11.09
C VAL A 203 2.76 -3.28 -9.81
N GLU A 204 2.59 -4.06 -8.75
CA GLU A 204 3.34 -3.91 -7.50
C GLU A 204 4.86 -4.09 -7.72
N ALA A 205 5.25 -5.10 -8.50
CA ALA A 205 6.65 -5.31 -8.88
C ALA A 205 7.20 -4.13 -9.70
N PHE A 206 6.42 -3.63 -10.67
CA PHE A 206 6.78 -2.47 -11.48
C PHE A 206 6.98 -1.21 -10.62
N GLU A 207 6.04 -0.91 -9.72
CA GLU A 207 6.15 0.25 -8.82
C GLU A 207 7.38 0.16 -7.91
N THR A 208 7.68 -1.05 -7.41
CA THR A 208 8.86 -1.29 -6.59
C THR A 208 10.14 -1.06 -7.38
N LEU A 209 10.24 -1.64 -8.57
CA LEU A 209 11.39 -1.47 -9.46
C LEU A 209 11.55 -0.02 -9.92
N PHE A 210 10.45 0.67 -10.20
CA PHE A 210 10.48 2.08 -10.58
C PHE A 210 11.04 2.96 -9.47
N ARG A 211 10.59 2.76 -8.22
CA ARG A 211 11.14 3.47 -7.05
C ARG A 211 12.62 3.19 -6.85
N GLN A 212 13.03 1.93 -6.94
CA GLN A 212 14.44 1.55 -6.84
C GLN A 212 15.28 2.17 -7.96
N SER A 213 14.79 2.18 -9.18
CA SER A 213 15.46 2.81 -10.33
C SER A 213 15.65 4.31 -10.10
N ALA A 214 14.64 5.01 -9.62
CA ALA A 214 14.72 6.42 -9.29
C ALA A 214 15.77 6.71 -8.21
N GLN A 215 15.77 5.93 -7.12
CA GLN A 215 16.77 6.03 -6.05
C GLN A 215 18.19 5.75 -6.55
N ASN A 216 18.37 4.71 -7.36
CA ASN A 216 19.67 4.38 -7.94
C ASN A 216 20.19 5.48 -8.88
N SER A 217 19.30 6.10 -9.65
CA SER A 217 19.64 7.24 -10.52
C SER A 217 20.11 8.44 -9.71
N GLU A 218 19.41 8.76 -8.61
CA GLU A 218 19.81 9.84 -7.70
C GLU A 218 21.17 9.56 -7.05
N GLN A 219 21.37 8.36 -6.52
CA GLN A 219 22.65 7.93 -5.94
C GLN A 219 23.78 7.98 -6.99
N GLY A 220 23.49 7.52 -8.20
CA GLY A 220 24.43 7.61 -9.34
C GLY A 220 24.86 9.05 -9.61
N SER A 221 23.91 9.99 -9.63
CA SER A 221 24.19 11.42 -9.82
C SER A 221 25.07 11.99 -8.71
N ILE A 222 24.81 11.62 -7.46
CA ILE A 222 25.63 12.02 -6.31
C ILE A 222 27.07 11.48 -6.43
N LEU A 223 27.23 10.21 -6.80
CA LEU A 223 28.53 9.58 -6.99
C LEU A 223 29.33 10.22 -8.12
N ILE A 224 28.68 10.54 -9.24
CA ILE A 224 29.30 11.28 -10.36
C ILE A 224 29.77 12.66 -9.89
N GLY A 225 28.93 13.36 -9.11
CA GLY A 225 29.29 14.65 -8.52
C GLY A 225 30.50 14.55 -7.58
N LYS A 226 30.53 13.56 -6.69
CA LYS A 226 31.67 13.29 -5.80
C LYS A 226 32.95 12.95 -6.60
N LYS A 227 32.85 12.11 -7.62
CA LYS A 227 33.97 11.76 -8.49
C LYS A 227 34.57 12.98 -9.19
N ARG A 228 33.70 13.89 -9.71
CA ARG A 228 34.17 15.14 -10.33
C ARG A 228 34.89 16.06 -9.33
N LYS A 229 34.36 16.22 -8.13
CA LYS A 229 34.97 17.01 -7.06
C LYS A 229 36.32 16.42 -6.65
N LEU A 230 36.38 15.10 -6.47
CA LEU A 230 37.65 14.42 -6.12
C LEU A 230 38.72 14.60 -7.21
N LYS A 231 38.33 14.41 -8.49
CA LYS A 231 39.26 14.61 -9.62
C LYS A 231 39.77 16.04 -9.66
N LYS A 232 38.91 17.03 -9.48
CA LYS A 232 39.33 18.44 -9.40
C LYS A 232 40.30 18.69 -8.24
N TRP A 233 39.94 18.20 -7.05
CA TRP A 233 40.79 18.30 -5.87
C TRP A 233 42.17 17.66 -6.10
N THR A 234 42.26 16.48 -6.70
CA THR A 234 43.52 15.81 -7.02
C THR A 234 44.38 16.67 -7.96
N MET A 235 43.78 17.24 -9.01
CA MET A 235 44.50 18.10 -9.95
C MET A 235 45.02 19.39 -9.28
N ASP A 236 44.19 20.03 -8.45
CA ASP A 236 44.52 21.25 -7.73
C ASP A 236 45.63 20.94 -6.71
N PHE A 237 45.56 19.83 -6.01
CA PHE A 237 46.57 19.35 -5.07
C PHE A 237 47.90 19.07 -5.75
N GLU A 238 47.90 18.33 -6.86
CA GLU A 238 49.13 18.05 -7.63
C GLU A 238 49.81 19.34 -8.10
N ALA A 239 49.04 20.30 -8.60
CA ALA A 239 49.57 21.58 -9.05
C ALA A 239 50.19 22.42 -7.88
N ASP A 240 49.50 22.49 -6.74
CA ASP A 240 49.97 23.19 -5.56
C ASP A 240 51.20 22.49 -4.96
N ALA A 241 51.18 21.17 -4.82
CA ALA A 241 52.31 20.41 -4.32
C ALA A 241 53.56 20.60 -5.20
N ARG A 242 53.40 20.51 -6.52
CA ARG A 242 54.49 20.75 -7.48
C ARG A 242 55.09 22.15 -7.30
N LYS A 243 54.21 23.17 -7.27
CA LYS A 243 54.65 24.57 -7.10
C LYS A 243 55.43 24.78 -5.80
N ARG A 244 54.96 24.20 -4.70
CA ARG A 244 55.64 24.34 -3.38
C ARG A 244 56.97 23.60 -3.36
N VAL A 245 57.07 22.41 -3.94
CA VAL A 245 58.34 21.67 -4.07
C VAL A 245 59.32 22.41 -4.96
N GLU A 246 58.88 22.92 -6.12
CA GLU A 246 59.74 23.71 -7.01
C GLU A 246 60.28 25.02 -6.30
N SER A 247 59.41 25.71 -5.54
CA SER A 247 59.78 26.87 -4.76
C SER A 247 60.77 26.51 -3.67
N PHE A 248 60.54 25.40 -2.96
CA PHE A 248 61.48 24.89 -1.94
C PHE A 248 62.87 24.60 -2.51
N LEU A 249 62.92 23.85 -3.63
CA LEU A 249 64.17 23.50 -4.30
C LEU A 249 64.88 24.73 -4.83
N SER A 250 64.17 25.70 -5.38
CA SER A 250 64.71 26.96 -5.85
C SER A 250 65.33 27.79 -4.68
N THR A 251 64.62 27.83 -3.53
CA THR A 251 65.10 28.53 -2.34
C THR A 251 66.39 27.92 -1.80
N ILE A 252 66.38 26.58 -1.59
CA ILE A 252 67.60 25.87 -1.12
C ILE A 252 68.76 26.04 -2.10
N SER A 253 68.52 25.89 -3.38
CA SER A 253 69.52 26.07 -4.43
C SER A 253 70.10 27.49 -4.47
N GLY A 254 69.24 28.51 -4.25
CA GLY A 254 69.62 29.90 -4.15
C GLY A 254 70.44 30.18 -2.91
N GLU A 255 70.13 29.65 -1.76
CA GLU A 255 70.86 29.74 -0.51
C GLU A 255 72.28 29.13 -0.68
N LEU A 256 72.32 27.85 -1.14
CA LEU A 256 73.62 27.19 -1.32
C LEU A 256 74.53 27.88 -2.38
N ARG A 257 73.96 28.44 -3.45
CA ARG A 257 74.75 29.22 -4.43
C ARG A 257 75.40 30.43 -3.88
N LYS A 258 74.79 31.11 -2.92
CA LYS A 258 75.36 32.27 -2.26
C LYS A 258 76.61 31.91 -1.40
N GLU A 259 76.60 30.73 -0.82
CA GLU A 259 77.71 30.22 -0.01
C GLU A 259 78.89 29.74 -0.85
N VAL A 260 78.69 29.33 -2.14
CA VAL A 260 79.72 28.73 -2.98
C VAL A 260 80.91 29.69 -3.21
N ALA A 261 80.62 30.99 -3.43
CA ALA A 261 81.68 31.92 -3.75
C ALA A 261 82.66 32.14 -2.55
N SER A 262 82.07 32.42 -1.38
CA SER A 262 82.89 32.62 -0.16
C SER A 262 83.53 31.30 0.27
N PHE A 263 82.84 30.19 0.15
CA PHE A 263 83.39 28.85 0.43
C PHE A 263 84.64 28.59 -0.45
N ALA A 264 84.56 28.85 -1.74
CA ALA A 264 85.68 28.65 -2.66
C ALA A 264 86.88 29.51 -2.38
N GLU A 265 86.66 30.80 -2.00
CA GLU A 265 87.72 31.70 -1.59
C GLU A 265 88.38 31.25 -0.28
N ASP A 266 87.64 30.80 0.70
CA ASP A 266 88.15 30.43 2.02
C ASP A 266 88.80 29.05 2.09
N ASN A 267 88.51 28.15 1.10
CA ASN A 267 88.86 26.74 1.18
C ASN A 267 89.55 26.17 -0.10
N TYR A 268 90.08 27.05 -0.99
CA TYR A 268 90.68 26.59 -2.24
C TYR A 268 91.93 25.72 -1.99
N ASP A 269 92.59 25.83 -0.85
CA ASP A 269 93.80 25.08 -0.48
C ASP A 269 93.61 24.19 0.76
N ASN A 270 92.34 23.96 1.15
CA ASN A 270 91.97 23.19 2.33
C ASN A 270 91.75 21.76 2.05
N SER A 271 92.58 20.82 2.53
CA SER A 271 92.43 19.36 2.40
C SER A 271 91.11 18.83 2.98
N ASN A 272 90.46 19.57 3.87
CA ASN A 272 89.17 19.19 4.47
C ASN A 272 87.97 19.92 3.85
N ALA A 273 88.12 20.55 2.71
CA ALA A 273 87.11 21.36 2.07
C ALA A 273 85.74 20.56 1.88
N GLU A 274 85.82 19.30 1.55
CA GLU A 274 84.60 18.42 1.38
C GLU A 274 83.85 18.33 2.75
N HIS A 275 84.54 18.12 3.84
CA HIS A 275 83.89 18.03 5.14
C HIS A 275 83.24 19.34 5.56
N THR A 276 83.96 20.45 5.33
CA THR A 276 83.48 21.80 5.60
C THR A 276 82.20 22.11 4.78
N TRP A 277 82.21 21.76 3.48
CA TRP A 277 81.07 21.94 2.62
C TRP A 277 79.87 21.10 3.07
N LYS A 278 80.07 19.83 3.48
CA LYS A 278 79.02 18.98 4.07
C LYS A 278 78.43 19.62 5.34
N SER A 279 79.25 20.24 6.17
CA SER A 279 78.74 20.90 7.37
C SER A 279 77.93 22.18 7.04
N ILE A 280 78.22 22.88 5.99
CA ILE A 280 77.43 23.99 5.47
C ILE A 280 76.09 23.47 4.97
N ILE A 281 76.06 22.40 4.17
CA ILE A 281 74.79 21.79 3.72
C ILE A 281 73.94 21.36 4.92
N GLN A 282 74.57 20.76 5.94
CA GLN A 282 73.83 20.32 7.15
C GLN A 282 73.26 21.51 7.92
N SER A 283 73.96 22.65 7.96
CA SER A 283 73.47 23.86 8.67
C SER A 283 72.21 24.45 8.08
N HIS A 284 71.91 24.18 6.79
CA HIS A 284 70.71 24.62 6.16
C HIS A 284 69.47 23.75 6.55
N ASN A 285 69.63 22.70 7.35
CA ASN A 285 68.58 21.86 7.88
C ASN A 285 67.56 21.37 6.79
N ILE A 286 68.07 20.99 5.61
CA ILE A 286 67.25 20.69 4.42
C ILE A 286 66.25 19.60 4.69
N GLU A 287 66.65 18.53 5.40
CA GLU A 287 65.73 17.40 5.76
C GLU A 287 64.56 17.89 6.61
N SER A 288 64.81 18.59 7.68
CA SER A 288 63.75 19.09 8.55
C SER A 288 62.79 20.07 7.85
N ARG A 289 63.35 20.91 6.96
CA ARG A 289 62.56 21.84 6.13
C ARG A 289 61.72 21.06 5.09
N ALA A 290 62.25 19.99 4.49
CA ALA A 290 61.51 19.11 3.59
C ALA A 290 60.39 18.35 4.30
N GLU A 291 60.66 17.80 5.50
CA GLU A 291 59.66 17.20 6.34
C GLU A 291 58.52 18.17 6.72
N SER A 292 58.88 19.40 7.05
CA SER A 292 57.90 20.44 7.34
C SER A 292 57.05 20.77 6.13
N LEU A 293 57.65 20.84 4.93
CA LEU A 293 56.90 21.02 3.68
C LEU A 293 55.94 19.86 3.42
N LEU A 294 56.39 18.63 3.60
CA LEU A 294 55.55 17.42 3.41
C LEU A 294 54.37 17.41 4.40
N LYS A 295 54.58 17.80 5.68
CA LYS A 295 53.50 17.93 6.67
C LYS A 295 52.50 19.03 6.32
N GLN A 296 52.89 20.06 5.58
CA GLN A 296 51.99 21.14 5.13
C GLN A 296 51.22 20.75 3.86
N LEU A 297 51.66 19.74 3.13
CA LEU A 297 50.99 19.22 1.95
C LEU A 297 49.97 18.12 2.28
N GLY A 298 50.12 17.38 3.36
CA GLY A 298 49.20 16.33 3.81
C GLY A 298 48.21 16.82 4.83
#